data_fd9346b4491bfc3ac934f40d973bbfe1
#
_entry.id   fd9346b4491bfc3ac934f40d973bbfe1
#
_cell.length_a   1.000
_cell.length_b   1.000
_cell.length_c   1.000
_cell.angle_alpha   90.00
_cell.angle_beta   90.00
_cell.angle_gamma   90.00
#
_symmetry.space_group_name_H-M   'P 1'
#
loop_
_entity.id
_entity.type
_entity.pdbx_description
1 polymer ?
#
loop_
_entity_poly.entity_id
_entity_poly.type
_entity_poly.pdbx_seq_one_letter_code
_entity_poly.pdbx_strand_id
1 'polypeptide(L)'
;MADKLRTPPSTESANGRHPSEPEKQWTDTTLSNALANSPERPIGAPTGTNLDEHGQARYTTISGRPVRRLYTPADLPPDWNYDQYLGYPGQPPYTRGIHATGYRGKLWTMRQFSGFASPEETNQRYKELLAHGAGGLSVAFDLPTLMGYDSDHPFSEGEVGKCGVAIDSLEDMEILFDGIRLQDITTSMTINSPASILWAMYLVVAEKQGADWKKISGTLQNDVLKEYLAQKEYIYPPAPSMRLVIDTFEFGSKFTPRFNTISISGYHIREAGSTALQELAFTIYDGIEYVEWALRRGLDIDEFGPRLSFFFNAHNDFFEEIAKYRAARKIWYRLMRDRFHAKQERTRLMRFHTQTAGVSLTAQQPLNNIARVAIQALAAVLGGTQSLHTDSYDEALALPTAEAARISLRTQQIIAYESGVANTIDPLGGSYFVERATLDMEDGAFDYFEKLDTLGGMVNAIEKGFPQKEIAEASYQYQRAVEAREKVIVGVNEFTVDEEPPHILYIDESIREKQSAKLSLLRAQRSNDEVRRTLDALKRAAAQEPRVKPDGSISDANTMPYIIEAVRAYATVGEICEALREVYGAYEETSVA
;
A
#
# COMPACT_ATOMS: atom_id res chain seq x y z
N MET A 1 25.77 -4.35 -6.62
CA MET A 1 25.29 -2.99 -7.01
C MET A 1 24.72 -2.23 -5.82
N ALA A 2 24.03 -2.89 -4.90
CA ALA A 2 23.52 -2.32 -3.65
C ALA A 2 24.59 -1.63 -2.80
N ASP A 3 25.79 -2.20 -2.74
CA ASP A 3 26.93 -1.65 -1.96
C ASP A 3 27.36 -0.21 -2.34
N LYS A 4 27.19 0.18 -3.63
CA LYS A 4 27.49 1.54 -4.10
C LYS A 4 26.41 2.56 -3.76
N LEU A 5 25.20 2.07 -3.39
CA LEU A 5 24.06 2.90 -3.07
C LEU A 5 23.86 3.08 -1.56
N ARG A 6 24.57 2.33 -0.75
CA ARG A 6 24.60 2.54 0.71
C ARG A 6 25.22 3.89 1.03
N THR A 7 24.74 4.54 2.06
CA THR A 7 25.56 5.49 2.81
C THR A 7 26.79 4.71 3.25
N PRO A 8 28.06 5.18 3.01
CA PRO A 8 29.22 4.42 3.43
C PRO A 8 28.97 3.93 4.85
N PRO A 9 29.12 2.62 5.14
CA PRO A 9 29.01 2.17 6.51
C PRO A 9 29.99 3.01 7.31
N SER A 10 29.51 3.60 8.42
CA SER A 10 30.42 4.03 9.45
C SER A 10 31.26 2.79 9.75
N THR A 11 32.56 2.83 9.49
CA THR A 11 33.48 1.69 9.59
C THR A 11 33.56 1.10 11.00
N GLU A 12 32.70 1.55 11.90
CA GLU A 12 32.51 1.02 13.24
C GLU A 12 31.06 0.61 13.41
N SER A 13 30.86 -0.69 13.56
CA SER A 13 29.57 -1.32 13.91
C SER A 13 28.94 -0.59 15.10
N ALA A 14 27.62 -0.78 15.29
CA ALA A 14 26.86 -0.28 16.44
C ALA A 14 27.50 -0.61 17.82
N ASN A 15 28.52 -1.45 17.88
CA ASN A 15 29.31 -1.81 19.06
C ASN A 15 30.55 -0.89 19.31
N GLY A 16 30.83 0.07 18.43
CA GLY A 16 32.00 0.97 18.56
C GLY A 16 31.71 2.35 19.18
N ARG A 17 30.49 2.56 19.70
CA ARG A 17 30.10 3.82 20.33
C ARG A 17 30.89 4.08 21.60
N HIS A 18 31.60 5.21 21.65
CA HIS A 18 32.24 5.69 22.87
C HIS A 18 31.37 6.77 23.54
N PRO A 19 30.79 6.47 24.70
CA PRO A 19 30.00 7.46 25.44
C PRO A 19 30.86 8.65 25.83
N SER A 20 30.32 9.86 25.76
CA SER A 20 30.98 11.07 26.21
C SER A 20 31.23 11.05 27.71
N GLU A 21 32.19 11.83 28.21
CA GLU A 21 32.44 11.90 29.66
C GLU A 21 31.21 12.32 30.48
N PRO A 22 30.37 13.30 30.06
CA PRO A 22 29.11 13.58 30.74
C PRO A 22 28.13 12.41 30.73
N GLU A 23 28.09 11.62 29.68
CA GLU A 23 27.24 10.43 29.59
C GLU A 23 27.71 9.32 30.51
N LYS A 24 29.02 9.08 30.61
CA LYS A 24 29.58 8.15 31.58
C LYS A 24 29.26 8.58 33.00
N GLN A 25 29.49 9.87 33.32
CA GLN A 25 29.13 10.41 34.63
C GLN A 25 27.66 10.23 34.96
N TRP A 26 26.76 10.51 34.01
CA TRP A 26 25.31 10.27 34.18
C TRP A 26 25.04 8.79 34.44
N THR A 27 25.66 7.88 33.69
CA THR A 27 25.48 6.43 33.83
C THR A 27 25.94 5.96 35.21
N ASP A 28 27.15 6.37 35.65
CA ASP A 28 27.80 5.89 36.87
C ASP A 28 27.16 6.47 38.15
N THR A 29 26.54 7.62 38.05
CA THR A 29 25.96 8.30 39.23
C THR A 29 24.42 8.32 39.20
N THR A 30 23.81 9.05 38.27
CA THR A 30 22.37 9.30 38.24
C THR A 30 21.59 8.03 37.89
N LEU A 31 21.96 7.36 36.79
CA LEU A 31 21.29 6.18 36.34
C LEU A 31 21.50 5.00 37.28
N SER A 32 22.73 4.75 37.70
CA SER A 32 23.08 3.67 38.63
C SER A 32 22.25 3.76 39.92
N ASN A 33 22.18 4.96 40.53
CA ASN A 33 21.38 5.19 41.73
C ASN A 33 19.88 5.01 41.46
N ALA A 34 19.37 5.45 40.32
CA ALA A 34 17.97 5.26 39.94
C ALA A 34 17.63 3.77 39.77
N LEU A 35 18.48 3.00 39.10
CA LEU A 35 18.28 1.57 38.88
C LEU A 35 18.34 0.76 40.19
N ALA A 36 19.17 1.17 41.13
CA ALA A 36 19.23 0.54 42.46
C ALA A 36 17.95 0.72 43.27
N ASN A 37 17.28 1.86 43.09
CA ASN A 37 16.03 2.19 43.83
C ASN A 37 14.77 1.81 43.04
N SER A 38 14.82 1.81 41.71
CA SER A 38 13.69 1.51 40.83
C SER A 38 14.22 0.82 39.57
N PRO A 39 14.38 -0.50 39.59
CA PRO A 39 14.87 -1.25 38.45
C PRO A 39 13.89 -1.15 37.27
N GLU A 40 14.41 -1.13 36.07
CA GLU A 40 13.60 -1.20 34.85
C GLU A 40 12.79 -2.49 34.80
N ARG A 41 11.60 -2.40 34.27
CA ARG A 41 10.69 -3.53 34.11
C ARG A 41 10.33 -3.69 32.64
N PRO A 42 10.12 -4.93 32.17
CA PRO A 42 9.62 -5.16 30.83
C PRO A 42 8.32 -4.38 30.59
N ILE A 43 8.20 -3.75 29.42
CA ILE A 43 6.93 -3.23 28.92
C ILE A 43 6.23 -4.41 28.24
N GLY A 44 5.45 -5.14 29.00
CA GLY A 44 4.71 -6.31 28.62
C GLY A 44 3.59 -6.54 29.61
N ALA A 45 3.02 -7.76 29.61
CA ALA A 45 2.05 -8.12 30.64
C ALA A 45 2.67 -7.95 32.02
N PRO A 46 1.89 -7.56 33.05
CA PRO A 46 2.39 -7.43 34.43
C PRO A 46 3.08 -8.68 34.99
N THR A 47 2.77 -9.84 34.41
CA THR A 47 3.43 -11.13 34.66
C THR A 47 4.55 -11.43 33.67
N GLY A 48 4.98 -10.43 32.91
CA GLY A 48 5.76 -10.60 31.66
C GLY A 48 7.11 -11.23 31.81
N THR A 49 7.42 -12.01 30.81
CA THR A 49 8.67 -12.75 30.60
C THR A 49 9.55 -12.09 29.55
N ASN A 50 9.32 -10.82 29.19
CA ASN A 50 10.12 -10.12 28.18
C ASN A 50 11.50 -9.74 28.73
N LEU A 51 12.26 -10.81 29.01
CA LEU A 51 13.63 -10.74 29.53
C LEU A 51 14.59 -11.31 28.48
N ASP A 52 15.81 -10.81 28.46
CA ASP A 52 16.89 -11.39 27.69
C ASP A 52 17.49 -12.63 28.39
N GLU A 53 18.49 -13.25 27.77
CA GLU A 53 19.20 -14.42 28.29
C GLU A 53 19.92 -14.17 29.63
N HIS A 54 20.11 -12.90 29.99
CA HIS A 54 20.71 -12.47 31.25
C HIS A 54 19.66 -12.04 32.28
N GLY A 55 18.35 -12.22 31.98
CA GLY A 55 17.25 -11.84 32.86
C GLY A 55 16.99 -10.33 32.92
N GLN A 56 17.48 -9.55 31.95
CA GLN A 56 17.24 -8.11 31.87
C GLN A 56 16.04 -7.80 30.97
N ALA A 57 15.33 -6.71 31.30
CA ALA A 57 14.17 -6.27 30.53
C ALA A 57 14.53 -5.94 29.07
N ARG A 58 13.79 -6.54 28.14
CA ARG A 58 13.90 -6.23 26.72
C ARG A 58 13.01 -5.05 26.36
N TYR A 59 13.54 -4.11 25.61
CA TYR A 59 12.79 -3.02 24.99
C TYR A 59 12.97 -3.13 23.49
N THR A 60 11.87 -3.40 22.77
CA THR A 60 11.90 -3.63 21.32
C THR A 60 10.77 -2.86 20.64
N THR A 61 10.93 -2.57 19.35
CA THR A 61 9.82 -2.17 18.47
C THR A 61 8.81 -3.32 18.33
N ILE A 62 7.66 -3.05 17.72
CA ILE A 62 6.69 -4.10 17.36
C ILE A 62 7.34 -5.16 16.46
N SER A 63 8.22 -4.75 15.57
CA SER A 63 8.99 -5.66 14.70
C SER A 63 10.11 -6.44 15.41
N GLY A 64 10.27 -6.28 16.72
CA GLY A 64 11.26 -7.00 17.54
C GLY A 64 12.67 -6.39 17.52
N ARG A 65 12.89 -5.22 16.93
CA ARG A 65 14.20 -4.55 16.92
C ARG A 65 14.52 -3.97 18.29
N PRO A 66 15.74 -4.17 18.85
CA PRO A 66 16.11 -3.60 20.13
C PRO A 66 16.07 -2.07 20.12
N VAL A 67 15.52 -1.48 21.21
CA VAL A 67 15.51 -0.03 21.44
C VAL A 67 16.34 0.26 22.70
N ARG A 68 17.27 1.17 22.55
CA ARG A 68 18.12 1.57 23.67
C ARG A 68 17.44 2.61 24.54
N ARG A 69 17.87 2.69 25.80
CA ARG A 69 17.33 3.64 26.80
C ARG A 69 17.49 5.10 26.38
N LEU A 70 18.59 5.45 25.73
CA LEU A 70 18.95 6.81 25.35
C LEU A 70 19.62 6.83 24.01
N TYR A 71 19.32 7.84 23.19
CA TYR A 71 19.99 8.16 21.95
C TYR A 71 20.60 9.57 22.03
N THR A 72 21.82 9.71 21.56
CA THR A 72 22.63 10.92 21.63
C THR A 72 23.29 11.18 20.27
N PRO A 73 23.99 12.30 20.06
CA PRO A 73 24.78 12.50 18.83
C PRO A 73 25.76 11.38 18.50
N ALA A 74 26.24 10.64 19.52
CA ALA A 74 27.18 9.52 19.34
C ALA A 74 26.51 8.28 18.68
N ASP A 75 25.22 8.27 18.52
CA ASP A 75 24.46 7.19 17.88
C ASP A 75 24.30 7.39 16.38
N LEU A 76 24.65 8.57 15.90
CA LEU A 76 24.67 8.91 14.49
C LEU A 76 26.08 8.68 13.91
N PRO A 77 26.22 8.48 12.58
CA PRO A 77 27.52 8.38 11.94
C PRO A 77 28.44 9.57 12.31
N PRO A 78 29.77 9.36 12.45
CA PRO A 78 30.67 10.44 12.80
C PRO A 78 30.68 11.63 11.82
N ASP A 79 30.35 11.36 10.55
CA ASP A 79 30.25 12.35 9.49
C ASP A 79 28.82 12.89 9.32
N TRP A 80 27.89 12.50 10.20
CA TRP A 80 26.50 12.94 10.10
C TRP A 80 26.42 14.47 10.11
N ASN A 81 25.76 14.99 9.11
CA ASN A 81 25.51 16.42 8.99
C ASN A 81 24.10 16.67 8.47
N TYR A 82 23.60 17.85 8.79
CA TYR A 82 22.24 18.26 8.48
C TYR A 82 21.93 18.19 6.98
N ASP A 83 22.81 18.76 6.15
CA ASP A 83 22.53 18.93 4.71
C ASP A 83 22.49 17.60 3.95
N GLN A 84 23.38 16.67 4.32
CA GLN A 84 23.53 15.40 3.61
C GLN A 84 22.53 14.34 4.05
N TYR A 85 22.26 14.25 5.35
CA TYR A 85 21.44 13.16 5.91
C TYR A 85 19.96 13.56 6.10
N LEU A 86 19.72 14.78 6.56
CA LEU A 86 18.40 15.31 6.84
C LEU A 86 17.86 16.17 5.68
N GLY A 87 18.63 17.16 5.25
CA GLY A 87 18.30 18.08 4.18
C GLY A 87 17.12 19.02 4.50
N TYR A 88 16.60 19.64 3.47
CA TYR A 88 15.49 20.59 3.57
C TYR A 88 14.21 20.00 2.96
N PRO A 89 13.00 20.36 3.48
CA PRO A 89 11.75 19.92 2.92
C PRO A 89 11.62 20.24 1.42
N GLY A 90 11.20 19.26 0.61
CA GLY A 90 11.08 19.43 -0.84
C GLY A 90 12.39 19.37 -1.62
N GLN A 91 13.51 19.04 -0.96
CA GLN A 91 14.83 18.89 -1.57
C GLN A 91 15.44 17.50 -1.26
N PRO A 92 16.32 17.00 -2.12
CA PRO A 92 17.07 15.77 -1.82
C PRO A 92 17.79 15.84 -0.45
N PRO A 93 17.84 14.72 0.28
CA PRO A 93 17.38 13.37 -0.05
C PRO A 93 15.89 13.10 0.22
N TYR A 94 15.06 14.11 0.42
CA TYR A 94 13.62 14.08 0.73
C TYR A 94 13.26 13.41 2.05
N THR A 95 14.19 13.28 2.97
CA THR A 95 13.96 12.71 4.31
C THR A 95 12.82 13.45 5.02
N ARG A 96 12.78 14.77 4.89
CA ARG A 96 11.78 15.66 5.53
C ARG A 96 10.49 15.86 4.73
N GLY A 97 10.29 15.15 3.64
CA GLY A 97 9.10 15.25 2.78
C GLY A 97 9.38 15.85 1.41
N ILE A 98 8.45 15.62 0.48
CA ILE A 98 8.58 15.99 -0.94
C ILE A 98 8.05 17.40 -1.26
N HIS A 99 7.42 18.08 -0.32
CA HIS A 99 6.86 19.42 -0.49
C HIS A 99 7.55 20.42 0.43
N ALA A 100 8.07 21.51 -0.12
CA ALA A 100 8.77 22.56 0.62
C ALA A 100 7.92 23.23 1.70
N THR A 101 6.60 23.29 1.54
CA THR A 101 5.66 23.85 2.50
C THR A 101 5.01 22.82 3.42
N GLY A 102 5.23 21.52 3.16
CA GLY A 102 4.56 20.44 3.87
C GLY A 102 3.03 20.64 3.90
N TYR A 103 2.40 20.30 5.00
CA TYR A 103 0.95 20.45 5.18
C TYR A 103 0.48 21.89 5.37
N ARG A 104 1.39 22.84 5.60
CA ARG A 104 1.06 24.28 5.64
C ARG A 104 0.58 24.78 4.28
N GLY A 105 1.05 24.18 3.18
CA GLY A 105 0.60 24.51 1.83
C GLY A 105 -0.67 23.76 1.43
N LYS A 106 -0.72 22.47 1.76
CA LYS A 106 -1.87 21.61 1.48
C LYS A 106 -1.85 20.41 2.42
N LEU A 107 -2.96 20.15 3.09
CA LEU A 107 -3.16 18.94 3.87
C LEU A 107 -3.12 17.69 2.96
N TRP A 108 -2.90 16.54 3.57
CA TRP A 108 -3.07 15.26 2.87
C TRP A 108 -4.50 15.11 2.36
N THR A 109 -4.68 14.35 1.30
CA THR A 109 -6.02 14.02 0.81
C THR A 109 -6.65 13.00 1.76
N MET A 110 -7.73 13.39 2.43
CA MET A 110 -8.53 12.48 3.25
C MET A 110 -9.35 11.59 2.31
N ARG A 111 -9.04 10.30 2.29
CA ARG A 111 -9.73 9.30 1.48
C ARG A 111 -10.39 8.30 2.39
N GLN A 112 -11.61 7.91 2.04
CA GLN A 112 -12.28 6.76 2.64
C GLN A 112 -12.36 5.67 1.59
N PHE A 113 -11.75 4.52 1.87
CA PHE A 113 -11.91 3.30 1.10
C PHE A 113 -13.36 2.82 1.26
N SER A 114 -14.09 2.72 0.17
CA SER A 114 -15.52 2.48 0.25
C SER A 114 -16.04 1.75 -0.99
N GLY A 115 -16.87 0.77 -0.77
CA GLY A 115 -17.58 -0.03 -1.73
C GLY A 115 -18.28 -1.16 -1.00
N PHE A 116 -19.50 -1.44 -1.31
CA PHE A 116 -20.27 -2.54 -0.75
C PHE A 116 -21.50 -2.84 -1.62
N ALA A 117 -21.95 -4.08 -1.56
CA ALA A 117 -23.17 -4.51 -2.20
C ALA A 117 -23.23 -4.18 -3.71
N SER A 118 -24.22 -3.43 -4.16
CA SER A 118 -24.44 -3.08 -5.56
C SER A 118 -23.79 -1.77 -5.97
N PRO A 119 -23.61 -1.52 -7.30
CA PRO A 119 -23.17 -0.24 -7.83
C PRO A 119 -24.05 0.94 -7.40
N GLU A 120 -25.38 0.72 -7.30
CA GLU A 120 -26.35 1.73 -6.91
C GLU A 120 -26.16 2.18 -5.46
N GLU A 121 -26.00 1.25 -4.52
CA GLU A 121 -25.80 1.53 -3.10
C GLU A 121 -24.45 2.21 -2.87
N THR A 122 -23.41 1.76 -3.57
CA THR A 122 -22.10 2.39 -3.50
C THR A 122 -22.09 3.79 -4.11
N ASN A 123 -22.80 4.03 -5.22
CA ASN A 123 -22.97 5.37 -5.81
C ASN A 123 -23.60 6.35 -4.81
N GLN A 124 -24.63 5.93 -4.08
CA GLN A 124 -25.25 6.76 -3.04
C GLN A 124 -24.24 7.10 -1.94
N ARG A 125 -23.48 6.12 -1.47
CA ARG A 125 -22.41 6.35 -0.47
C ARG A 125 -21.35 7.33 -0.98
N TYR A 126 -20.96 7.26 -2.24
CA TYR A 126 -20.00 8.20 -2.84
C TYR A 126 -20.54 9.63 -2.87
N LYS A 127 -21.80 9.82 -3.24
CA LYS A 127 -22.45 11.14 -3.20
C LYS A 127 -22.49 11.71 -1.78
N GLU A 128 -22.76 10.87 -0.78
CA GLU A 128 -22.71 11.27 0.64
C GLU A 128 -21.30 11.67 1.10
N LEU A 129 -20.28 10.86 0.77
CA LEU A 129 -18.89 11.17 1.14
C LEU A 129 -18.41 12.49 0.53
N LEU A 130 -18.70 12.72 -0.75
CA LEU A 130 -18.37 13.98 -1.44
C LEU A 130 -19.09 15.18 -0.81
N ALA A 131 -20.37 15.03 -0.46
CA ALA A 131 -21.14 16.07 0.22
C ALA A 131 -20.60 16.42 1.63
N HIS A 132 -19.93 15.47 2.30
CA HIS A 132 -19.31 15.66 3.62
C HIS A 132 -17.82 16.05 3.58
N GLY A 133 -17.29 16.37 2.39
CA GLY A 133 -15.95 16.95 2.24
C GLY A 133 -14.84 15.93 1.98
N ALA A 134 -15.16 14.74 1.48
CA ALA A 134 -14.14 13.83 0.98
C ALA A 134 -13.39 14.46 -0.21
N GLY A 135 -12.06 14.41 -0.21
CA GLY A 135 -11.21 15.04 -1.24
C GLY A 135 -11.05 14.21 -2.51
N GLY A 136 -11.62 13.00 -2.55
CA GLY A 136 -11.58 12.05 -3.66
C GLY A 136 -12.19 10.72 -3.25
N LEU A 137 -12.47 9.87 -4.24
CA LEU A 137 -13.06 8.54 -4.05
C LEU A 137 -11.98 7.46 -4.04
N SER A 138 -12.26 6.37 -3.32
CA SER A 138 -11.46 5.14 -3.33
C SER A 138 -12.40 3.95 -3.41
N VAL A 139 -12.33 3.20 -4.52
CA VAL A 139 -13.24 2.09 -4.82
C VAL A 139 -12.73 0.81 -4.21
N ALA A 140 -13.54 0.19 -3.34
CA ALA A 140 -13.39 -1.19 -2.91
C ALA A 140 -14.22 -2.09 -3.83
N PHE A 141 -13.59 -3.04 -4.50
CA PHE A 141 -14.27 -4.06 -5.32
C PHE A 141 -14.48 -5.34 -4.51
N ASP A 142 -15.52 -6.08 -4.82
CA ASP A 142 -15.78 -7.37 -4.18
C ASP A 142 -14.83 -8.48 -4.67
N LEU A 143 -14.76 -9.58 -3.94
CA LEU A 143 -13.83 -10.66 -4.22
C LEU A 143 -14.03 -11.28 -5.63
N PRO A 144 -15.25 -11.51 -6.14
CA PRO A 144 -15.41 -11.96 -7.51
C PRO A 144 -14.79 -11.02 -8.54
N THR A 145 -15.01 -9.72 -8.44
CA THR A 145 -14.41 -8.72 -9.32
C THR A 145 -12.88 -8.74 -9.23
N LEU A 146 -12.31 -8.83 -8.01
CA LEU A 146 -10.86 -8.91 -7.79
C LEU A 146 -10.23 -10.15 -8.42
N MET A 147 -10.95 -11.28 -8.38
CA MET A 147 -10.51 -12.57 -8.94
C MET A 147 -10.86 -12.76 -10.42
N GLY A 148 -11.50 -11.76 -11.04
CA GLY A 148 -11.87 -11.80 -12.46
C GLY A 148 -12.98 -12.80 -12.78
N TYR A 149 -13.97 -12.92 -11.88
CA TYR A 149 -15.19 -13.68 -12.05
C TYR A 149 -16.41 -12.77 -12.10
N ASP A 150 -17.38 -13.13 -12.92
CA ASP A 150 -18.69 -12.48 -12.91
C ASP A 150 -19.53 -12.96 -11.71
N SER A 151 -20.50 -12.16 -11.27
CA SER A 151 -21.34 -12.45 -10.09
C SER A 151 -22.15 -13.75 -10.21
N ASP A 152 -22.44 -14.23 -11.42
CA ASP A 152 -23.15 -15.49 -11.67
C ASP A 152 -22.24 -16.72 -11.73
N HIS A 153 -20.90 -16.53 -11.64
CA HIS A 153 -19.96 -17.63 -11.63
C HIS A 153 -20.10 -18.48 -10.34
N PRO A 154 -19.94 -19.82 -10.40
CA PRO A 154 -20.05 -20.67 -9.20
C PRO A 154 -19.14 -20.27 -8.04
N PHE A 155 -17.91 -19.81 -8.30
CA PHE A 155 -16.97 -19.34 -7.26
C PHE A 155 -17.35 -18.00 -6.64
N SER A 156 -18.34 -17.30 -7.17
CA SER A 156 -18.83 -16.03 -6.63
C SER A 156 -19.90 -16.22 -5.57
N GLU A 157 -20.33 -17.47 -5.31
CA GLU A 157 -21.38 -17.77 -4.32
C GLU A 157 -20.95 -17.35 -2.92
N GLY A 158 -21.77 -16.53 -2.25
CA GLY A 158 -21.51 -16.03 -0.91
C GLY A 158 -20.59 -14.80 -0.83
N GLU A 159 -19.91 -14.40 -1.92
CA GLU A 159 -18.90 -13.34 -1.92
C GLU A 159 -19.35 -12.04 -2.61
N VAL A 160 -20.41 -12.08 -3.42
CA VAL A 160 -20.86 -10.91 -4.20
C VAL A 160 -21.27 -9.76 -3.29
N GLY A 161 -20.60 -8.63 -3.44
CA GLY A 161 -20.86 -7.39 -2.69
C GLY A 161 -20.41 -7.40 -1.22
N LYS A 162 -19.77 -8.46 -0.72
CA LYS A 162 -19.44 -8.63 0.71
C LYS A 162 -18.28 -7.74 1.18
N CYS A 163 -17.18 -7.68 0.45
CA CYS A 163 -15.99 -6.88 0.82
C CYS A 163 -15.80 -5.64 -0.05
N GLY A 164 -16.68 -5.39 -0.99
CA GLY A 164 -16.63 -4.28 -1.93
C GLY A 164 -17.82 -4.27 -2.87
N VAL A 165 -17.82 -3.39 -3.86
CA VAL A 165 -18.86 -3.28 -4.88
C VAL A 165 -18.65 -4.33 -5.97
N ALA A 166 -19.72 -5.02 -6.36
CA ALA A 166 -19.75 -5.95 -7.48
C ALA A 166 -19.77 -5.18 -8.82
N ILE A 167 -18.77 -5.40 -9.68
CA ILE A 167 -18.67 -4.82 -11.02
C ILE A 167 -18.43 -5.92 -12.03
N ASP A 168 -19.45 -6.26 -12.76
CA ASP A 168 -19.40 -7.31 -13.79
C ASP A 168 -19.12 -6.73 -15.19
N SER A 169 -19.56 -5.51 -15.46
CA SER A 169 -19.52 -4.93 -16.81
C SER A 169 -19.43 -3.41 -16.80
N LEU A 170 -19.31 -2.83 -18.01
CA LEU A 170 -19.38 -1.38 -18.21
C LEU A 170 -20.67 -0.77 -17.65
N GLU A 171 -21.80 -1.47 -17.71
CA GLU A 171 -23.09 -0.99 -17.18
C GLU A 171 -23.01 -0.73 -15.68
N ASP A 172 -22.40 -1.63 -14.90
CA ASP A 172 -22.19 -1.44 -13.47
C ASP A 172 -21.28 -0.25 -13.17
N MET A 173 -20.24 -0.06 -13.96
CA MET A 173 -19.34 1.08 -13.82
C MET A 173 -20.04 2.42 -14.16
N GLU A 174 -20.93 2.42 -15.13
CA GLU A 174 -21.79 3.58 -15.46
C GLU A 174 -22.71 3.93 -14.29
N ILE A 175 -23.36 2.95 -13.67
CA ILE A 175 -24.20 3.13 -12.49
C ILE A 175 -23.38 3.62 -11.30
N LEU A 176 -22.22 3.04 -11.06
CA LEU A 176 -21.34 3.42 -9.95
C LEU A 176 -20.97 4.90 -9.98
N PHE A 177 -20.77 5.48 -11.17
CA PHE A 177 -20.39 6.88 -11.32
C PHE A 177 -21.52 7.77 -11.89
N ASP A 178 -22.76 7.30 -11.84
CA ASP A 178 -23.91 8.10 -12.27
C ASP A 178 -24.03 9.39 -11.45
N GLY A 179 -24.11 10.52 -12.15
CA GLY A 179 -24.19 11.86 -11.54
C GLY A 179 -22.87 12.36 -10.91
N ILE A 180 -21.76 11.61 -11.04
CA ILE A 180 -20.43 11.99 -10.54
C ILE A 180 -19.52 12.26 -11.74
N ARG A 181 -19.09 13.52 -11.92
CA ARG A 181 -18.23 13.91 -13.05
C ARG A 181 -16.78 13.52 -12.79
N LEU A 182 -16.28 12.54 -13.54
CA LEU A 182 -14.94 11.96 -13.34
C LEU A 182 -13.78 12.92 -13.56
N GLN A 183 -13.96 13.96 -14.35
CA GLN A 183 -12.92 14.99 -14.55
C GLN A 183 -12.77 15.97 -13.37
N ASP A 184 -13.76 16.05 -12.49
CA ASP A 184 -13.80 17.02 -11.38
C ASP A 184 -13.30 16.40 -10.05
N ILE A 185 -13.09 15.09 -10.02
CA ILE A 185 -12.64 14.33 -8.85
C ILE A 185 -11.37 13.54 -9.14
N THR A 186 -10.75 13.01 -8.09
CA THR A 186 -9.72 11.98 -8.21
C THR A 186 -10.25 10.65 -7.69
N THR A 187 -10.07 9.57 -8.45
CA THR A 187 -10.54 8.24 -8.07
C THR A 187 -9.37 7.28 -7.94
N SER A 188 -9.25 6.62 -6.78
CA SER A 188 -8.37 5.47 -6.61
C SER A 188 -9.17 4.18 -6.78
N MET A 189 -8.60 3.19 -7.43
CA MET A 189 -9.20 1.88 -7.63
C MET A 189 -8.28 0.81 -7.06
N THR A 190 -8.75 0.10 -6.04
CA THR A 190 -8.02 -0.98 -5.38
C THR A 190 -8.30 -2.28 -6.12
N ILE A 191 -7.59 -2.46 -7.22
CA ILE A 191 -7.74 -3.58 -8.16
C ILE A 191 -6.38 -3.92 -8.75
N ASN A 192 -6.07 -5.22 -8.92
CA ASN A 192 -4.75 -5.70 -9.29
C ASN A 192 -4.78 -6.56 -10.56
N SER A 193 -5.01 -7.86 -10.48
CA SER A 193 -4.98 -8.73 -11.65
C SER A 193 -5.91 -8.26 -12.80
N PRO A 194 -7.17 -7.85 -12.58
CA PRO A 194 -8.04 -7.29 -13.61
C PRO A 194 -7.98 -5.75 -13.73
N ALA A 195 -6.95 -5.09 -13.19
CA ALA A 195 -6.86 -3.62 -13.13
C ALA A 195 -6.99 -2.94 -14.50
N SER A 196 -6.41 -3.51 -15.55
CA SER A 196 -6.51 -2.99 -16.92
C SER A 196 -7.95 -2.97 -17.42
N ILE A 197 -8.77 -3.94 -17.01
CA ILE A 197 -10.18 -4.07 -17.41
C ILE A 197 -11.03 -3.02 -16.71
N LEU A 198 -10.92 -2.91 -15.37
CA LEU A 198 -11.69 -1.94 -14.59
C LEU A 198 -11.28 -0.50 -14.96
N TRP A 199 -10.00 -0.28 -15.25
CA TRP A 199 -9.53 1.01 -15.76
C TRP A 199 -10.08 1.34 -17.14
N ALA A 200 -10.15 0.37 -18.05
CA ALA A 200 -10.79 0.55 -19.35
C ALA A 200 -12.26 0.94 -19.20
N MET A 201 -13.01 0.27 -18.30
CA MET A 201 -14.40 0.64 -17.99
C MET A 201 -14.50 2.09 -17.48
N TYR A 202 -13.64 2.48 -16.53
CA TYR A 202 -13.58 3.85 -16.00
C TYR A 202 -13.30 4.89 -17.09
N LEU A 203 -12.36 4.60 -18.01
CA LEU A 203 -12.03 5.48 -19.13
C LEU A 203 -13.19 5.61 -20.12
N VAL A 204 -13.90 4.52 -20.40
CA VAL A 204 -15.08 4.55 -21.30
C VAL A 204 -16.25 5.32 -20.64
N VAL A 205 -16.48 5.17 -19.33
CA VAL A 205 -17.48 5.98 -18.61
C VAL A 205 -17.12 7.47 -18.70
N ALA A 206 -15.86 7.82 -18.50
CA ALA A 206 -15.39 9.19 -18.62
C ALA A 206 -15.59 9.76 -20.03
N GLU A 207 -15.31 8.97 -21.08
CA GLU A 207 -15.57 9.32 -22.47
C GLU A 207 -17.06 9.58 -22.72
N LYS A 208 -17.94 8.71 -22.22
CA LYS A 208 -19.40 8.88 -22.30
C LYS A 208 -19.90 10.13 -21.57
N GLN A 209 -19.20 10.55 -20.50
CA GLN A 209 -19.44 11.82 -19.80
C GLN A 209 -18.89 13.06 -20.55
N GLY A 210 -18.21 12.87 -21.70
CA GLY A 210 -17.57 13.93 -22.47
C GLY A 210 -16.25 14.43 -21.89
N ALA A 211 -15.63 13.67 -20.98
CA ALA A 211 -14.35 14.02 -20.38
C ALA A 211 -13.17 13.70 -21.33
N ASP A 212 -12.17 14.59 -21.32
CA ASP A 212 -10.88 14.35 -21.97
C ASP A 212 -10.00 13.47 -21.08
N TRP A 213 -9.58 12.30 -21.58
CA TRP A 213 -8.71 11.37 -20.83
C TRP A 213 -7.43 12.02 -20.32
N LYS A 214 -6.90 13.03 -21.03
CA LYS A 214 -5.71 13.78 -20.59
C LYS A 214 -5.95 14.62 -19.33
N LYS A 215 -7.20 14.88 -18.98
CA LYS A 215 -7.58 15.67 -17.80
C LYS A 215 -7.98 14.81 -16.61
N ILE A 216 -8.30 13.54 -16.83
CA ILE A 216 -8.69 12.62 -15.78
C ILE A 216 -7.50 12.34 -14.87
N SER A 217 -7.74 12.30 -13.58
CA SER A 217 -6.74 12.00 -12.57
C SER A 217 -7.24 10.95 -11.58
N GLY A 218 -6.35 10.06 -11.20
CA GLY A 218 -6.68 8.97 -10.29
C GLY A 218 -5.47 8.08 -10.07
N THR A 219 -5.71 6.91 -9.49
CA THR A 219 -4.67 5.92 -9.21
C THR A 219 -5.25 4.52 -9.34
N LEU A 220 -4.60 3.66 -10.11
CA LEU A 220 -4.77 2.21 -10.02
C LEU A 220 -3.85 1.65 -8.94
N GLN A 221 -4.29 0.65 -8.20
CA GLN A 221 -3.33 -0.14 -7.40
C GLN A 221 -2.44 -0.95 -8.32
N ASN A 222 -2.98 -1.85 -9.12
CA ASN A 222 -2.30 -2.52 -10.24
C ASN A 222 -0.92 -3.11 -9.86
N ASP A 223 -0.78 -3.50 -8.59
CA ASP A 223 0.42 -4.12 -8.04
C ASP A 223 0.20 -5.64 -7.94
N VAL A 224 0.67 -6.35 -8.96
CA VAL A 224 0.49 -7.80 -9.02
C VAL A 224 1.54 -8.57 -8.21
N LEU A 225 2.74 -8.00 -7.97
CA LEU A 225 3.78 -8.69 -7.22
C LEU A 225 3.35 -8.95 -5.78
N LYS A 226 2.76 -7.98 -5.11
CA LYS A 226 2.26 -8.15 -3.74
C LYS A 226 1.16 -9.22 -3.62
N GLU A 227 0.46 -9.54 -4.72
CA GLU A 227 -0.51 -10.64 -4.73
C GLU A 227 0.16 -11.99 -4.49
N TYR A 228 1.30 -12.23 -5.13
CA TYR A 228 2.06 -13.46 -4.93
C TYR A 228 2.77 -13.50 -3.58
N LEU A 229 3.11 -12.32 -3.03
CA LEU A 229 3.77 -12.24 -1.72
C LEU A 229 2.78 -12.46 -0.57
N ALA A 230 1.61 -11.79 -0.60
CA ALA A 230 0.78 -11.61 0.58
C ALA A 230 -0.72 -11.76 0.36
N GLN A 231 -1.35 -11.03 -0.58
CA GLN A 231 -2.80 -10.90 -0.65
C GLN A 231 -3.50 -12.10 -1.33
N LYS A 232 -2.80 -12.76 -2.28
CA LYS A 232 -3.25 -14.00 -2.95
C LYS A 232 -4.40 -13.83 -3.98
N GLU A 233 -4.68 -12.61 -4.42
CA GLU A 233 -5.71 -12.31 -5.43
C GLU A 233 -5.09 -12.26 -6.85
N TYR A 234 -4.43 -13.34 -7.26
CA TYR A 234 -3.79 -13.49 -8.56
C TYR A 234 -4.65 -14.32 -9.53
N ILE A 235 -4.56 -14.03 -10.84
CA ILE A 235 -5.25 -14.76 -11.91
C ILE A 235 -4.24 -15.51 -12.79
N TYR A 236 -3.25 -14.80 -13.31
CA TYR A 236 -2.27 -15.31 -14.27
C TYR A 236 -0.91 -15.56 -13.61
N PRO A 237 0.01 -16.31 -14.26
CA PRO A 237 1.41 -16.42 -13.79
C PRO A 237 2.10 -15.04 -13.67
N PRO A 238 3.19 -14.95 -12.88
CA PRO A 238 3.86 -13.66 -12.61
C PRO A 238 4.29 -12.88 -13.87
N ALA A 239 4.93 -13.54 -14.84
CA ALA A 239 5.43 -12.87 -16.04
C ALA A 239 4.32 -12.27 -16.94
N PRO A 240 3.22 -12.99 -17.29
CA PRO A 240 2.07 -12.39 -17.95
C PRO A 240 1.41 -11.25 -17.17
N SER A 241 1.31 -11.39 -15.83
CA SER A 241 0.76 -10.34 -14.97
C SER A 241 1.62 -9.07 -15.03
N MET A 242 2.94 -9.20 -14.96
CA MET A 242 3.89 -8.09 -15.13
C MET A 242 3.71 -7.42 -16.50
N ARG A 243 3.50 -8.22 -17.55
CA ARG A 243 3.23 -7.69 -18.89
C ARG A 243 2.01 -6.77 -18.92
N LEU A 244 0.88 -7.20 -18.33
CA LEU A 244 -0.35 -6.40 -18.27
C LEU A 244 -0.13 -5.09 -17.52
N VAL A 245 0.62 -5.09 -16.42
CA VAL A 245 0.99 -3.87 -15.70
C VAL A 245 1.79 -2.91 -16.60
N ILE A 246 2.80 -3.43 -17.31
CA ILE A 246 3.63 -2.58 -18.19
C ILE A 246 2.84 -2.06 -19.41
N ASP A 247 1.84 -2.81 -19.89
CA ASP A 247 0.91 -2.32 -20.91
C ASP A 247 0.15 -1.07 -20.44
N THR A 248 -0.25 -1.02 -19.15
CA THR A 248 -0.87 0.18 -18.57
C THR A 248 0.09 1.34 -18.44
N PHE A 249 1.39 1.11 -18.16
CA PHE A 249 2.40 2.18 -18.12
C PHE A 249 2.59 2.82 -19.49
N GLU A 250 2.75 2.00 -20.52
CA GLU A 250 2.91 2.46 -21.90
C GLU A 250 1.67 3.25 -22.36
N PHE A 251 0.47 2.71 -22.14
CA PHE A 251 -0.78 3.36 -22.49
C PHE A 251 -0.98 4.66 -21.72
N GLY A 252 -0.82 4.61 -20.39
CA GLY A 252 -1.07 5.72 -19.49
C GLY A 252 -0.17 6.92 -19.74
N SER A 253 1.10 6.69 -20.05
CA SER A 253 2.07 7.75 -20.38
C SER A 253 1.63 8.58 -21.59
N LYS A 254 0.95 7.97 -22.54
CA LYS A 254 0.52 8.62 -23.80
C LYS A 254 -0.88 9.22 -23.73
N PHE A 255 -1.82 8.53 -23.13
CA PHE A 255 -3.25 8.88 -23.21
C PHE A 255 -3.82 9.50 -21.93
N THR A 256 -3.25 9.19 -20.76
CA THR A 256 -3.75 9.65 -19.45
C THR A 256 -2.63 10.19 -18.56
N PRO A 257 -1.91 11.24 -18.96
CA PRO A 257 -0.67 11.70 -18.32
C PRO A 257 -0.84 12.20 -16.88
N ARG A 258 -2.07 12.30 -16.38
CA ARG A 258 -2.37 12.68 -14.99
C ARG A 258 -2.77 11.51 -14.10
N PHE A 259 -2.93 10.31 -14.68
CA PHE A 259 -3.33 9.12 -13.95
C PHE A 259 -2.10 8.34 -13.46
N ASN A 260 -2.09 7.93 -12.20
CA ASN A 260 -1.06 7.04 -11.68
C ASN A 260 -1.47 5.60 -12.04
N THR A 261 -0.67 4.96 -12.87
CA THR A 261 -0.97 3.62 -13.41
C THR A 261 -0.60 2.49 -12.44
N ILE A 262 0.04 2.82 -11.32
CA ILE A 262 0.35 1.88 -10.24
C ILE A 262 0.41 2.57 -8.88
N SER A 263 0.07 1.81 -7.83
CA SER A 263 0.35 2.13 -6.43
C SER A 263 1.01 0.90 -5.79
N ILE A 264 2.33 0.90 -5.76
CA ILE A 264 3.16 -0.21 -5.28
C ILE A 264 2.94 -0.37 -3.79
N SER A 265 2.45 -1.55 -3.36
CA SER A 265 1.72 -1.68 -2.11
C SER A 265 2.45 -2.55 -1.09
N GLY A 266 3.02 -1.93 -0.06
CA GLY A 266 3.51 -2.58 1.15
C GLY A 266 2.41 -2.88 2.17
N TYR A 267 1.27 -2.20 2.08
CA TYR A 267 0.15 -2.36 3.01
C TYR A 267 -0.20 -3.84 3.24
N HIS A 268 -0.46 -4.58 2.18
CA HIS A 268 -0.88 -5.99 2.26
C HIS A 268 0.23 -6.90 2.78
N ILE A 269 1.49 -6.58 2.48
CA ILE A 269 2.66 -7.29 3.01
C ILE A 269 2.71 -7.14 4.54
N ARG A 270 2.43 -5.93 5.05
CA ARG A 270 2.37 -5.65 6.49
C ARG A 270 1.17 -6.33 7.14
N GLU A 271 0.00 -6.30 6.50
CA GLU A 271 -1.23 -6.97 6.96
C GLU A 271 -1.06 -8.50 7.05
N ALA A 272 -0.24 -9.10 6.19
CA ALA A 272 0.12 -10.52 6.26
C ALA A 272 1.08 -10.87 7.42
N GLY A 273 1.54 -9.89 8.19
CA GLY A 273 2.33 -10.08 9.40
C GLY A 273 3.83 -9.83 9.22
N SER A 274 4.28 -9.19 8.13
CA SER A 274 5.68 -8.79 7.97
C SER A 274 6.08 -7.73 9.01
N THR A 275 7.39 -7.58 9.23
CA THR A 275 7.95 -6.44 9.96
C THR A 275 7.85 -5.15 9.13
N ALA A 276 7.96 -3.98 9.77
CA ALA A 276 8.02 -2.70 9.08
C ALA A 276 9.21 -2.61 8.09
N LEU A 277 10.34 -3.23 8.44
CA LEU A 277 11.50 -3.32 7.56
C LEU A 277 11.24 -4.20 6.32
N GLN A 278 10.59 -5.34 6.49
CA GLN A 278 10.23 -6.22 5.37
C GLN A 278 9.20 -5.55 4.45
N GLU A 279 8.19 -4.88 5.01
CA GLU A 279 7.26 -4.05 4.25
C GLU A 279 8.02 -3.03 3.38
N LEU A 280 8.91 -2.25 4.01
CA LEU A 280 9.72 -1.25 3.31
C LEU A 280 10.56 -1.86 2.19
N ALA A 281 11.30 -2.93 2.50
CA ALA A 281 12.24 -3.53 1.57
C ALA A 281 11.54 -4.19 0.37
N PHE A 282 10.52 -5.00 0.62
CA PHE A 282 9.82 -5.71 -0.45
C PHE A 282 9.05 -4.73 -1.33
N THR A 283 8.37 -3.73 -0.75
CA THR A 283 7.65 -2.71 -1.51
C THR A 283 8.56 -1.92 -2.44
N ILE A 284 9.72 -1.47 -1.94
CA ILE A 284 10.66 -0.72 -2.80
C ILE A 284 11.26 -1.64 -3.86
N TYR A 285 11.53 -2.91 -3.52
CA TYR A 285 12.08 -3.84 -4.50
C TYR A 285 11.05 -4.24 -5.58
N ASP A 286 9.78 -4.34 -5.23
CA ASP A 286 8.70 -4.45 -6.22
C ASP A 286 8.72 -3.26 -7.19
N GLY A 287 8.94 -2.06 -6.66
CA GLY A 287 9.14 -0.85 -7.47
C GLY A 287 10.35 -0.95 -8.40
N ILE A 288 11.47 -1.50 -7.94
CA ILE A 288 12.66 -1.77 -8.77
C ILE A 288 12.28 -2.72 -9.91
N GLU A 289 11.61 -3.82 -9.61
CA GLU A 289 11.21 -4.84 -10.58
C GLU A 289 10.29 -4.24 -11.67
N TYR A 290 9.28 -3.45 -11.30
CA TYR A 290 8.40 -2.76 -12.26
C TYR A 290 9.16 -1.80 -13.17
N VAL A 291 10.09 -1.03 -12.62
CA VAL A 291 10.94 -0.12 -13.42
C VAL A 291 11.80 -0.90 -14.40
N GLU A 292 12.44 -1.99 -13.96
CA GLU A 292 13.28 -2.82 -14.82
C GLU A 292 12.49 -3.47 -15.97
N TRP A 293 11.28 -3.95 -15.70
CA TRP A 293 10.42 -4.50 -16.75
C TRP A 293 10.00 -3.43 -17.77
N ALA A 294 9.68 -2.22 -17.31
CA ALA A 294 9.36 -1.10 -18.20
C ALA A 294 10.56 -0.69 -19.08
N LEU A 295 11.76 -0.61 -18.49
CA LEU A 295 12.99 -0.30 -19.21
C LEU A 295 13.36 -1.40 -20.21
N ARG A 296 13.20 -2.68 -19.86
CA ARG A 296 13.41 -3.81 -20.78
C ARG A 296 12.47 -3.77 -21.99
N ARG A 297 11.24 -3.26 -21.82
CA ARG A 297 10.31 -3.02 -22.95
C ARG A 297 10.75 -1.84 -23.83
N GLY A 298 11.63 -0.96 -23.35
CA GLY A 298 12.10 0.24 -24.05
C GLY A 298 11.34 1.52 -23.69
N LEU A 299 10.59 1.54 -22.57
CA LEU A 299 9.95 2.76 -22.08
C LEU A 299 10.98 3.71 -21.46
N ASP A 300 10.77 5.03 -21.63
CA ASP A 300 11.60 6.04 -20.96
C ASP A 300 11.15 6.22 -19.51
N ILE A 301 12.09 6.10 -18.57
CA ILE A 301 11.83 6.24 -17.14
C ILE A 301 11.24 7.62 -16.79
N ASP A 302 11.60 8.66 -17.50
CA ASP A 302 11.10 10.01 -17.24
C ASP A 302 9.71 10.27 -17.87
N GLU A 303 9.19 9.33 -18.68
CA GLU A 303 7.80 9.36 -19.15
C GLU A 303 6.85 8.67 -18.15
N PHE A 304 7.15 7.44 -17.71
CA PHE A 304 6.27 6.70 -16.80
C PHE A 304 6.60 6.93 -15.32
N GLY A 305 7.87 7.12 -14.96
CA GLY A 305 8.34 7.23 -13.57
C GLY A 305 7.65 8.34 -12.75
N PRO A 306 7.31 9.51 -13.31
CA PRO A 306 6.52 10.53 -12.60
C PRO A 306 5.12 10.06 -12.16
N ARG A 307 4.66 8.90 -12.60
CA ARG A 307 3.35 8.30 -12.28
C ARG A 307 3.42 7.10 -11.36
N LEU A 308 4.60 6.66 -11.02
CA LEU A 308 4.77 5.65 -9.97
C LEU A 308 4.34 6.26 -8.62
N SER A 309 3.51 5.54 -7.90
CA SER A 309 3.10 5.88 -6.54
C SER A 309 3.20 4.65 -5.64
N PHE A 310 3.10 4.85 -4.34
CA PHE A 310 3.29 3.80 -3.35
C PHE A 310 2.13 3.80 -2.37
N PHE A 311 1.99 2.69 -1.67
CA PHE A 311 0.99 2.51 -0.63
C PHE A 311 1.61 1.76 0.55
N PHE A 312 1.64 2.41 1.72
CA PHE A 312 2.20 1.86 2.93
C PHE A 312 1.15 1.70 4.03
N ASN A 313 1.42 0.79 4.94
CA ASN A 313 0.68 0.59 6.18
C ASN A 313 1.16 1.59 7.25
N ALA A 314 0.30 1.92 8.23
CA ALA A 314 0.66 2.60 9.46
C ALA A 314 0.23 1.76 10.66
N HIS A 315 1.19 1.13 11.32
CA HIS A 315 0.97 0.28 12.50
C HIS A 315 1.13 1.06 13.81
N ASN A 316 0.94 0.40 14.95
CA ASN A 316 0.96 1.03 16.29
C ASN A 316 2.34 1.47 16.77
N ASP A 317 3.45 0.97 16.20
CA ASP A 317 4.79 1.42 16.60
C ASP A 317 5.11 2.78 15.97
N PHE A 318 4.73 3.82 16.70
CA PHE A 318 4.71 5.21 16.23
C PHE A 318 6.03 5.67 15.60
N PHE A 319 7.15 5.42 16.26
CA PHE A 319 8.45 5.89 15.80
C PHE A 319 9.04 5.01 14.69
N GLU A 320 8.80 3.70 14.74
CA GLU A 320 9.23 2.76 13.70
C GLU A 320 8.55 3.10 12.37
N GLU A 321 7.25 3.40 12.39
CA GLU A 321 6.48 3.81 11.21
C GLU A 321 6.98 5.13 10.62
N ILE A 322 7.23 6.15 11.45
CA ILE A 322 7.79 7.43 10.98
C ILE A 322 9.15 7.23 10.32
N ALA A 323 10.03 6.44 10.94
CA ALA A 323 11.35 6.13 10.40
C ALA A 323 11.26 5.40 9.05
N LYS A 324 10.32 4.47 8.91
CA LYS A 324 10.04 3.74 7.66
C LYS A 324 9.74 4.68 6.49
N TYR A 325 8.82 5.64 6.66
CA TYR A 325 8.46 6.58 5.58
C TYR A 325 9.60 7.54 5.23
N ARG A 326 10.37 7.95 6.21
CA ARG A 326 11.55 8.81 6.00
C ARG A 326 12.62 8.07 5.20
N ALA A 327 12.93 6.83 5.56
CA ALA A 327 13.84 5.95 4.84
C ALA A 327 13.33 5.65 3.42
N ALA A 328 12.04 5.35 3.25
CA ALA A 328 11.44 5.04 1.96
C ALA A 328 11.70 6.13 0.91
N ARG A 329 11.45 7.40 1.25
CA ARG A 329 11.70 8.53 0.32
C ARG A 329 13.17 8.67 -0.04
N LYS A 330 14.06 8.54 0.95
CA LYS A 330 15.51 8.65 0.76
C LYS A 330 16.05 7.52 -0.12
N ILE A 331 15.64 6.28 0.14
CA ILE A 331 16.03 5.10 -0.65
C ILE A 331 15.55 5.26 -2.09
N TRP A 332 14.27 5.58 -2.31
CA TRP A 332 13.71 5.73 -3.64
C TRP A 332 14.42 6.81 -4.46
N TYR A 333 14.68 7.98 -3.85
CA TYR A 333 15.45 9.04 -4.49
C TYR A 333 16.80 8.55 -4.98
N ARG A 334 17.54 7.81 -4.14
CA ARG A 334 18.86 7.27 -4.47
C ARG A 334 18.79 6.25 -5.59
N LEU A 335 17.82 5.34 -5.55
CA LEU A 335 17.60 4.35 -6.60
C LEU A 335 17.29 5.01 -7.95
N MET A 336 16.38 5.97 -7.97
CA MET A 336 16.01 6.67 -9.21
C MET A 336 17.19 7.47 -9.79
N ARG A 337 17.99 8.11 -8.94
CA ARG A 337 19.16 8.88 -9.38
C ARG A 337 20.31 7.97 -9.82
N ASP A 338 20.68 6.99 -9.00
CA ASP A 338 21.96 6.30 -9.09
C ASP A 338 21.88 4.94 -9.82
N ARG A 339 20.76 4.20 -9.68
CA ARG A 339 20.53 2.93 -10.37
C ARG A 339 19.89 3.14 -11.75
N PHE A 340 18.87 3.98 -11.82
CA PHE A 340 18.06 4.17 -13.03
C PHE A 340 18.38 5.44 -13.81
N HIS A 341 19.24 6.32 -13.27
CA HIS A 341 19.71 7.54 -13.94
C HIS A 341 18.58 8.46 -14.44
N ALA A 342 17.46 8.49 -13.71
CA ALA A 342 16.35 9.38 -14.00
C ALA A 342 16.80 10.84 -13.98
N LYS A 343 16.38 11.62 -14.98
CA LYS A 343 16.83 13.01 -15.16
C LYS A 343 15.88 14.01 -14.51
N GLN A 344 14.56 13.72 -14.55
CA GLN A 344 13.55 14.61 -14.02
C GLN A 344 13.45 14.47 -12.50
N GLU A 345 13.38 15.59 -11.80
CA GLU A 345 13.19 15.60 -10.35
C GLU A 345 11.91 14.86 -9.93
N ARG A 346 10.81 15.07 -10.68
CA ARG A 346 9.52 14.43 -10.40
C ARG A 346 9.57 12.90 -10.45
N THR A 347 10.43 12.31 -11.27
CA THR A 347 10.66 10.87 -11.34
C THR A 347 11.35 10.35 -10.08
N ARG A 348 12.17 11.17 -9.43
CA ARG A 348 12.93 10.81 -8.23
C ARG A 348 12.13 10.94 -6.94
N LEU A 349 10.94 11.57 -6.99
CA LEU A 349 10.08 11.77 -5.83
C LEU A 349 9.23 10.53 -5.54
N MET A 350 9.21 10.09 -4.27
CA MET A 350 8.26 9.08 -3.82
C MET A 350 7.00 9.76 -3.29
N ARG A 351 5.87 9.49 -3.94
CA ARG A 351 4.54 9.83 -3.45
C ARG A 351 3.87 8.57 -2.94
N PHE A 352 3.25 8.65 -1.78
CA PHE A 352 2.58 7.49 -1.22
C PHE A 352 1.26 7.83 -0.54
N HIS A 353 0.37 6.88 -0.58
CA HIS A 353 -0.81 6.75 0.25
C HIS A 353 -0.46 5.97 1.51
N THR A 354 -1.16 6.22 2.59
CA THR A 354 -1.07 5.41 3.81
C THR A 354 -2.48 4.99 4.24
N GLN A 355 -2.59 3.76 4.71
CA GLN A 355 -3.76 3.28 5.44
C GLN A 355 -3.31 2.80 6.82
N THR A 356 -4.13 3.04 7.83
CA THR A 356 -3.92 2.49 9.17
C THR A 356 -3.99 0.95 9.14
N ALA A 357 -3.37 0.29 10.12
CA ALA A 357 -3.21 -1.16 10.11
C ALA A 357 -4.48 -1.89 10.58
N GLY A 358 -5.24 -2.46 9.67
CA GLY A 358 -6.40 -3.29 9.97
C GLY A 358 -6.05 -4.50 10.85
N VAL A 359 -4.91 -5.15 10.58
CA VAL A 359 -4.39 -6.29 11.35
C VAL A 359 -4.17 -6.00 12.83
N SER A 360 -4.02 -4.74 13.20
CA SER A 360 -3.83 -4.31 14.60
C SER A 360 -5.14 -4.05 15.36
N LEU A 361 -6.27 -4.01 14.64
CA LEU A 361 -7.57 -3.74 15.21
C LEU A 361 -8.21 -5.03 15.74
N THR A 362 -8.95 -4.90 16.84
CA THR A 362 -9.46 -6.05 17.57
C THR A 362 -10.98 -6.10 17.55
N ALA A 363 -11.54 -7.29 17.48
CA ALA A 363 -12.97 -7.52 17.66
C ALA A 363 -13.41 -7.24 19.10
N GLN A 364 -12.50 -7.49 20.07
CA GLN A 364 -12.71 -7.21 21.48
C GLN A 364 -12.56 -5.71 21.75
N GLN A 365 -13.48 -5.16 22.52
CA GLN A 365 -13.50 -3.73 22.89
C GLN A 365 -13.31 -2.80 21.67
N PRO A 366 -14.15 -2.90 20.64
CA PRO A 366 -13.90 -2.27 19.33
C PRO A 366 -13.78 -0.75 19.39
N LEU A 367 -14.36 -0.09 20.38
CA LEU A 367 -14.20 1.37 20.56
C LEU A 367 -12.76 1.78 20.89
N ASN A 368 -11.93 0.89 21.44
CA ASN A 368 -10.50 1.15 21.64
C ASN A 368 -9.74 1.27 20.32
N ASN A 369 -10.29 0.73 19.23
CA ASN A 369 -9.72 0.86 17.90
C ASN A 369 -9.65 2.32 17.42
N ILE A 370 -10.54 3.20 17.90
CA ILE A 370 -10.49 4.65 17.63
C ILE A 370 -9.14 5.22 18.09
N ALA A 371 -8.69 4.85 19.29
CA ALA A 371 -7.39 5.30 19.80
C ALA A 371 -6.22 4.72 19.00
N ARG A 372 -6.28 3.43 18.64
CA ARG A 372 -5.26 2.78 17.80
C ARG A 372 -5.12 3.49 16.45
N VAL A 373 -6.23 3.68 15.76
CA VAL A 373 -6.29 4.37 14.46
C VAL A 373 -5.80 5.81 14.56
N ALA A 374 -6.12 6.54 15.63
CA ALA A 374 -5.63 7.90 15.83
C ALA A 374 -4.09 7.96 15.97
N ILE A 375 -3.48 7.03 16.69
CA ILE A 375 -2.02 6.92 16.84
C ILE A 375 -1.36 6.58 15.50
N GLN A 376 -1.89 5.61 14.78
CA GLN A 376 -1.41 5.18 13.47
C GLN A 376 -1.52 6.30 12.43
N ALA A 377 -2.67 6.96 12.37
CA ALA A 377 -2.89 8.10 11.48
C ALA A 377 -1.93 9.25 11.77
N LEU A 378 -1.66 9.54 13.05
CA LEU A 378 -0.70 10.55 13.45
C LEU A 378 0.73 10.18 13.02
N ALA A 379 1.13 8.90 13.13
CA ALA A 379 2.41 8.42 12.63
C ALA A 379 2.53 8.60 11.10
N ALA A 380 1.49 8.27 10.34
CA ALA A 380 1.44 8.48 8.89
C ALA A 380 1.60 9.97 8.51
N VAL A 381 0.91 10.87 9.22
CA VAL A 381 0.98 12.31 9.01
C VAL A 381 2.39 12.84 9.33
N LEU A 382 2.96 12.48 10.48
CA LEU A 382 4.34 12.85 10.83
C LEU A 382 5.37 12.21 9.89
N GLY A 383 5.04 11.07 9.31
CA GLY A 383 5.80 10.43 8.24
C GLY A 383 5.72 11.12 6.89
N GLY A 384 4.79 12.07 6.69
CA GLY A 384 4.70 12.90 5.47
C GLY A 384 3.91 12.27 4.33
N THR A 385 2.84 11.51 4.61
CA THR A 385 1.95 10.92 3.61
C THR A 385 1.22 11.96 2.75
N GLN A 386 0.93 11.65 1.48
CA GLN A 386 0.18 12.54 0.58
C GLN A 386 -1.34 12.30 0.62
N SER A 387 -1.76 11.09 0.97
CA SER A 387 -3.15 10.76 1.22
C SER A 387 -3.26 9.70 2.31
N LEU A 388 -4.38 9.70 3.02
CA LEU A 388 -4.59 8.84 4.18
C LEU A 388 -5.99 8.25 4.16
N HIS A 389 -6.07 6.94 4.42
CA HIS A 389 -7.27 6.25 4.85
C HIS A 389 -7.10 5.85 6.33
N THR A 390 -8.16 6.03 7.11
CA THR A 390 -8.27 5.55 8.48
C THR A 390 -9.32 4.46 8.54
N ASP A 391 -8.96 3.31 9.09
CA ASP A 391 -9.90 2.21 9.29
C ASP A 391 -10.97 2.61 10.31
N SER A 392 -12.11 1.99 10.24
CA SER A 392 -13.20 2.22 11.18
C SER A 392 -13.02 1.35 12.42
N TYR A 393 -13.62 1.73 13.53
CA TYR A 393 -13.47 0.96 14.77
C TYR A 393 -14.06 -0.45 14.70
N ASP A 394 -14.96 -0.70 13.76
CA ASP A 394 -15.62 -2.00 13.49
C ASP A 394 -14.91 -2.85 12.42
N GLU A 395 -13.72 -2.43 11.94
CA GLU A 395 -12.93 -3.06 10.88
C GLU A 395 -12.69 -4.57 11.09
N ALA A 396 -12.41 -4.97 12.32
CA ALA A 396 -12.17 -6.37 12.66
C ALA A 396 -13.46 -7.23 12.66
N LEU A 397 -14.63 -6.63 12.45
CA LEU A 397 -15.94 -7.29 12.55
C LEU A 397 -16.67 -7.36 11.21
N ALA A 398 -16.70 -6.25 10.45
CA ALA A 398 -17.43 -6.13 9.20
C ALA A 398 -17.02 -4.87 8.44
N LEU A 399 -17.59 -4.66 7.25
CA LEU A 399 -17.54 -3.37 6.57
C LEU A 399 -18.16 -2.27 7.45
N PRO A 400 -17.65 -1.03 7.38
CA PRO A 400 -17.99 0.01 8.33
C PRO A 400 -19.46 0.43 8.26
N THR A 401 -20.08 0.58 9.43
CA THR A 401 -21.34 1.28 9.55
C THR A 401 -21.18 2.75 9.16
N ALA A 402 -22.27 3.45 8.85
CA ALA A 402 -22.24 4.88 8.53
C ALA A 402 -21.67 5.74 9.68
N GLU A 403 -21.92 5.34 10.92
CA GLU A 403 -21.38 5.99 12.12
C GLU A 403 -19.87 5.77 12.23
N ALA A 404 -19.42 4.53 12.09
CA ALA A 404 -18.00 4.17 12.18
C ALA A 404 -17.18 4.87 11.09
N ALA A 405 -17.66 4.87 9.85
CA ALA A 405 -17.04 5.60 8.73
C ALA A 405 -16.94 7.12 8.99
N ARG A 406 -17.97 7.72 9.61
CA ARG A 406 -17.96 9.13 9.98
C ARG A 406 -16.92 9.41 11.07
N ILE A 407 -16.83 8.58 12.12
CA ILE A 407 -15.82 8.72 13.18
C ILE A 407 -14.42 8.59 12.61
N SER A 408 -14.19 7.64 11.72
CA SER A 408 -12.91 7.46 11.04
C SER A 408 -12.49 8.72 10.29
N LEU A 409 -13.37 9.33 9.49
CA LEU A 409 -13.08 10.60 8.82
C LEU A 409 -12.83 11.74 9.82
N ARG A 410 -13.59 11.82 10.91
CA ARG A 410 -13.40 12.84 11.96
C ARG A 410 -12.04 12.69 12.65
N THR A 411 -11.53 11.48 12.83
CA THR A 411 -10.18 11.24 13.36
C THR A 411 -9.12 11.96 12.53
N GLN A 412 -9.17 11.86 11.21
CA GLN A 412 -8.26 12.61 10.34
C GLN A 412 -8.42 14.13 10.49
N GLN A 413 -9.65 14.62 10.58
CA GLN A 413 -9.95 16.05 10.72
C GLN A 413 -9.47 16.58 12.08
N ILE A 414 -9.62 15.85 13.17
CA ILE A 414 -9.08 16.22 14.49
C ILE A 414 -7.56 16.33 14.43
N ILE A 415 -6.88 15.35 13.82
CA ILE A 415 -5.43 15.41 13.63
C ILE A 415 -5.02 16.65 12.81
N ALA A 416 -5.76 16.96 11.74
CA ALA A 416 -5.44 18.09 10.87
C ALA A 416 -5.63 19.46 11.53
N TYR A 417 -6.71 19.63 12.28
CA TYR A 417 -7.16 20.96 12.73
C TYR A 417 -6.92 21.25 14.20
N GLU A 418 -6.86 20.22 15.07
CA GLU A 418 -6.80 20.40 16.52
C GLU A 418 -5.43 20.05 17.12
N SER A 419 -4.64 19.15 16.47
CA SER A 419 -3.39 18.64 17.05
C SER A 419 -2.19 19.59 16.88
N GLY A 420 -2.25 20.54 15.96
CA GLY A 420 -1.13 21.43 15.62
C GLY A 420 -0.05 20.77 14.74
N VAL A 421 -0.17 19.49 14.37
CA VAL A 421 0.84 18.74 13.61
C VAL A 421 1.12 19.33 12.22
N ALA A 422 0.13 20.00 11.62
CA ALA A 422 0.26 20.67 10.32
C ALA A 422 0.91 22.07 10.39
N ASN A 423 1.18 22.60 11.60
CA ASN A 423 1.70 23.97 11.77
C ASN A 423 3.20 24.09 11.48
N THR A 424 3.95 23.00 11.46
CA THR A 424 5.37 22.98 11.10
C THR A 424 5.68 21.76 10.23
N ILE A 425 6.87 21.74 9.63
CA ILE A 425 7.29 20.67 8.72
C ILE A 425 8.25 19.77 9.46
N ASP A 426 7.97 18.45 9.47
CA ASP A 426 8.82 17.41 10.05
C ASP A 426 9.32 17.78 11.46
N PRO A 427 8.42 17.92 12.44
CA PRO A 427 8.77 18.40 13.78
C PRO A 427 9.71 17.45 14.55
N LEU A 428 9.83 16.18 14.14
CA LEU A 428 10.71 15.17 14.72
C LEU A 428 12.10 15.13 14.06
N GLY A 429 12.30 15.90 12.98
CA GLY A 429 13.61 15.98 12.30
C GLY A 429 14.71 16.49 13.22
N GLY A 430 15.82 15.75 13.30
CA GLY A 430 16.93 16.01 14.22
C GLY A 430 16.83 15.30 15.57
N SER A 431 15.75 14.54 15.85
CA SER A 431 15.73 13.60 16.98
C SER A 431 16.74 12.49 16.75
N TYR A 432 17.71 12.35 17.64
CA TYR A 432 18.75 11.31 17.51
C TYR A 432 18.16 9.91 17.38
N PHE A 433 17.09 9.63 18.08
CA PHE A 433 16.38 8.35 17.97
C PHE A 433 15.75 8.17 16.58
N VAL A 434 14.98 9.16 16.10
CA VAL A 434 14.31 9.06 14.80
C VAL A 434 15.30 9.02 13.64
N GLU A 435 16.37 9.80 13.71
CA GLU A 435 17.42 9.79 12.68
C GLU A 435 18.16 8.43 12.66
N ARG A 436 18.51 7.88 13.83
CA ARG A 436 19.13 6.54 13.89
C ARG A 436 18.20 5.45 13.37
N ALA A 437 16.94 5.46 13.80
CA ALA A 437 15.94 4.51 13.32
C ALA A 437 15.73 4.61 11.79
N THR A 438 15.77 5.82 11.23
CA THR A 438 15.70 6.05 9.78
C THR A 438 16.89 5.41 9.04
N LEU A 439 18.09 5.57 9.56
CA LEU A 439 19.30 4.94 9.01
C LEU A 439 19.26 3.42 9.13
N ASP A 440 18.79 2.89 10.26
CA ASP A 440 18.63 1.45 10.45
C ASP A 440 17.65 0.83 9.45
N MET A 441 16.55 1.54 9.14
CA MET A 441 15.60 1.12 8.10
C MET A 441 16.25 1.14 6.71
N GLU A 442 17.05 2.17 6.41
CA GLU A 442 17.78 2.27 5.14
C GLU A 442 18.76 1.10 4.97
N ASP A 443 19.61 0.88 5.96
CA ASP A 443 20.63 -0.17 5.93
C ASP A 443 19.99 -1.55 5.79
N GLY A 444 18.98 -1.86 6.60
CA GLY A 444 18.27 -3.14 6.54
C GLY A 444 17.53 -3.38 5.21
N ALA A 445 17.00 -2.32 4.58
CA ALA A 445 16.38 -2.44 3.27
C ALA A 445 17.41 -2.80 2.19
N PHE A 446 18.58 -2.20 2.21
CA PHE A 446 19.67 -2.56 1.28
C PHE A 446 20.17 -4.00 1.49
N ASP A 447 20.19 -4.51 2.73
CA ASP A 447 20.51 -5.93 3.00
C ASP A 447 19.51 -6.87 2.31
N TYR A 448 18.21 -6.53 2.31
CA TYR A 448 17.22 -7.27 1.56
C TYR A 448 17.39 -7.13 0.05
N PHE A 449 17.75 -5.97 -0.45
CA PHE A 449 18.00 -5.76 -1.89
C PHE A 449 19.13 -6.64 -2.41
N GLU A 450 20.24 -6.78 -1.66
CA GLU A 450 21.32 -7.68 -2.02
C GLU A 450 20.89 -9.15 -2.09
N LYS A 451 20.07 -9.60 -1.15
CA LYS A 451 19.49 -10.95 -1.18
C LYS A 451 18.63 -11.15 -2.42
N LEU A 452 17.75 -10.20 -2.71
CA LEU A 452 16.83 -10.26 -3.86
C LEU A 452 17.58 -10.16 -5.20
N ASP A 453 18.58 -9.29 -5.31
CA ASP A 453 19.48 -9.24 -6.49
C ASP A 453 20.18 -10.58 -6.71
N THR A 454 20.64 -11.24 -5.63
CA THR A 454 21.28 -12.57 -5.71
C THR A 454 20.31 -13.67 -6.15
N LEU A 455 19.03 -13.57 -5.79
CA LEU A 455 17.98 -14.48 -6.21
C LEU A 455 17.55 -14.25 -7.68
N GLY A 456 17.96 -13.16 -8.29
CA GLY A 456 17.66 -12.81 -9.68
C GLY A 456 16.40 -11.94 -9.85
N GLY A 457 16.06 -11.14 -8.86
CA GLY A 457 14.91 -10.22 -8.84
C GLY A 457 13.71 -10.77 -8.09
N MET A 458 12.66 -9.93 -7.94
CA MET A 458 11.48 -10.27 -7.15
C MET A 458 10.67 -11.41 -7.77
N VAL A 459 10.48 -11.45 -9.08
CA VAL A 459 9.74 -12.54 -9.75
C VAL A 459 10.38 -13.89 -9.46
N ASN A 460 11.69 -14.00 -9.60
CA ASN A 460 12.42 -15.24 -9.29
C ASN A 460 12.41 -15.58 -7.79
N ALA A 461 12.43 -14.55 -6.92
CA ALA A 461 12.35 -14.74 -5.47
C ALA A 461 10.96 -15.25 -5.06
N ILE A 462 9.88 -14.79 -5.70
CA ILE A 462 8.51 -15.28 -5.53
C ILE A 462 8.41 -16.77 -5.91
N GLU A 463 8.96 -17.15 -7.08
CA GLU A 463 8.95 -18.54 -7.53
C GLU A 463 9.72 -19.48 -6.59
N LYS A 464 10.74 -18.95 -5.89
CA LYS A 464 11.50 -19.67 -4.84
C LYS A 464 10.86 -19.60 -3.45
N GLY A 465 9.76 -18.87 -3.29
CA GLY A 465 9.05 -18.71 -2.02
C GLY A 465 9.79 -17.90 -0.96
N PHE A 466 10.84 -17.16 -1.32
CA PHE A 466 11.67 -16.44 -0.34
C PHE A 466 10.89 -15.36 0.43
N PRO A 467 10.23 -14.36 -0.22
CA PRO A 467 9.53 -13.33 0.53
C PRO A 467 8.33 -13.88 1.32
N GLN A 468 7.63 -14.88 0.79
CA GLN A 468 6.51 -15.54 1.48
C GLN A 468 6.97 -16.19 2.80
N LYS A 469 8.12 -16.87 2.76
CA LYS A 469 8.72 -17.49 3.95
C LYS A 469 9.16 -16.44 4.99
N GLU A 470 9.78 -15.37 4.57
CA GLU A 470 10.18 -14.26 5.46
C GLU A 470 8.97 -13.62 6.17
N ILE A 471 7.86 -13.42 5.43
CA ILE A 471 6.61 -12.87 5.99
C ILE A 471 5.99 -13.87 6.99
N ALA A 472 5.90 -15.14 6.62
CA ALA A 472 5.33 -16.18 7.47
C ALA A 472 6.13 -16.35 8.77
N GLU A 473 7.45 -16.32 8.71
CA GLU A 473 8.31 -16.40 9.90
C GLU A 473 8.10 -15.19 10.81
N ALA A 474 8.05 -13.97 10.27
CA ALA A 474 7.79 -12.76 11.05
C ALA A 474 6.43 -12.81 11.74
N SER A 475 5.38 -13.23 11.03
CA SER A 475 4.03 -13.41 11.56
C SER A 475 4.00 -14.44 12.70
N TYR A 476 4.67 -15.56 12.51
CA TYR A 476 4.78 -16.62 13.52
C TYR A 476 5.48 -16.13 14.79
N GLN A 477 6.59 -15.42 14.65
CA GLN A 477 7.31 -14.88 15.82
C GLN A 477 6.47 -13.82 16.56
N TYR A 478 5.73 -12.99 15.84
CA TYR A 478 4.80 -12.05 16.45
C TYR A 478 3.71 -12.76 17.25
N GLN A 479 3.07 -13.78 16.67
CA GLN A 479 2.03 -14.56 17.32
C GLN A 479 2.57 -15.24 18.60
N ARG A 480 3.75 -15.83 18.54
CA ARG A 480 4.40 -16.41 19.73
C ARG A 480 4.63 -15.39 20.83
N ALA A 481 5.08 -14.17 20.48
CA ALA A 481 5.30 -13.12 21.47
C ALA A 481 3.99 -12.65 22.14
N VAL A 482 2.87 -12.66 21.40
CA VAL A 482 1.53 -12.36 21.94
C VAL A 482 1.07 -13.50 22.88
N GLU A 483 1.22 -14.76 22.49
CA GLU A 483 0.86 -15.93 23.30
C GLU A 483 1.70 -16.02 24.58
N ALA A 484 2.99 -15.72 24.50
CA ALA A 484 3.90 -15.66 25.63
C ALA A 484 3.70 -14.41 26.50
N ARG A 485 2.77 -13.52 26.14
CA ARG A 485 2.53 -12.21 26.79
C ARG A 485 3.76 -11.31 26.84
N GLU A 486 4.72 -11.51 25.96
CA GLU A 486 5.82 -10.58 25.73
C GLU A 486 5.31 -9.29 25.06
N LYS A 487 4.25 -9.40 24.26
CA LYS A 487 3.51 -8.29 23.68
C LYS A 487 2.08 -8.25 24.24
N VAL A 488 1.65 -7.07 24.66
CA VAL A 488 0.29 -6.83 25.17
C VAL A 488 -0.57 -6.25 24.06
N ILE A 489 -1.72 -6.89 23.82
CA ILE A 489 -2.81 -6.35 23.02
C ILE A 489 -3.98 -6.10 23.98
N VAL A 490 -4.24 -4.83 24.29
CA VAL A 490 -5.26 -4.40 25.23
C VAL A 490 -6.63 -4.92 24.81
N GLY A 491 -7.30 -5.59 25.72
CA GLY A 491 -8.61 -6.21 25.48
C GLY A 491 -8.55 -7.62 24.90
N VAL A 492 -7.37 -8.11 24.49
CA VAL A 492 -7.19 -9.44 23.88
C VAL A 492 -6.47 -10.39 24.82
N ASN A 493 -5.21 -10.12 25.16
CA ASN A 493 -4.42 -10.98 26.05
C ASN A 493 -4.16 -10.35 27.42
N GLU A 494 -4.57 -9.09 27.63
CA GLU A 494 -4.54 -8.37 28.91
C GLU A 494 -5.70 -7.36 28.94
N PHE A 495 -6.15 -6.93 30.10
CA PHE A 495 -7.25 -5.97 30.31
C PHE A 495 -8.57 -6.37 29.66
N THR A 496 -8.88 -7.65 29.67
CA THR A 496 -10.11 -8.22 29.12
C THR A 496 -11.34 -7.88 29.96
N VAL A 497 -12.48 -7.70 29.30
CA VAL A 497 -13.79 -7.50 29.92
C VAL A 497 -14.84 -8.34 29.17
N ASP A 498 -15.91 -8.68 29.86
CA ASP A 498 -17.09 -9.26 29.19
C ASP A 498 -17.89 -8.13 28.54
N GLU A 499 -18.23 -8.30 27.28
CA GLU A 499 -18.96 -7.30 26.50
C GLU A 499 -19.99 -7.94 25.54
N GLU A 500 -21.04 -7.19 25.24
CA GLU A 500 -22.01 -7.62 24.24
C GLU A 500 -21.47 -7.34 22.81
N PRO A 501 -21.79 -8.21 21.82
CA PRO A 501 -21.39 -7.98 20.44
C PRO A 501 -21.94 -6.65 19.92
N PRO A 502 -21.14 -5.81 19.23
CA PRO A 502 -21.62 -4.57 18.66
C PRO A 502 -22.52 -4.81 17.44
N HIS A 503 -23.29 -3.79 17.08
CA HIS A 503 -24.04 -3.79 15.83
C HIS A 503 -23.09 -3.68 14.63
N ILE A 504 -23.23 -4.60 13.67
CA ILE A 504 -22.42 -4.63 12.44
C ILE A 504 -23.29 -4.40 11.21
N LEU A 505 -22.67 -3.97 10.11
CA LEU A 505 -23.32 -3.86 8.81
C LEU A 505 -23.58 -5.28 8.26
N TYR A 506 -24.81 -5.52 7.87
CA TYR A 506 -25.21 -6.76 7.20
C TYR A 506 -25.39 -6.52 5.70
N ILE A 507 -24.81 -7.35 4.87
CA ILE A 507 -24.98 -7.36 3.42
C ILE A 507 -25.93 -8.51 3.03
N ASP A 508 -27.04 -8.16 2.37
CA ASP A 508 -28.07 -9.11 1.98
C ASP A 508 -27.58 -10.01 0.83
N GLU A 509 -27.86 -11.30 0.91
CA GLU A 509 -27.50 -12.29 -0.10
C GLU A 509 -28.23 -12.11 -1.44
N SER A 510 -29.36 -11.38 -1.46
CA SER A 510 -30.10 -11.04 -2.68
C SER A 510 -29.31 -10.20 -3.69
N ILE A 511 -28.17 -9.62 -3.27
CA ILE A 511 -27.28 -8.85 -4.17
C ILE A 511 -26.81 -9.72 -5.33
N ARG A 512 -26.39 -10.96 -5.06
CA ARG A 512 -25.96 -11.90 -6.12
C ARG A 512 -27.09 -12.17 -7.12
N GLU A 513 -28.31 -12.39 -6.65
CA GLU A 513 -29.46 -12.62 -7.53
C GLU A 513 -29.74 -11.42 -8.44
N LYS A 514 -29.67 -10.20 -7.88
CA LYS A 514 -29.86 -8.96 -8.63
C LYS A 514 -28.77 -8.78 -9.70
N GLN A 515 -27.50 -8.97 -9.35
CA GLN A 515 -26.38 -8.86 -10.29
C GLN A 515 -26.46 -9.94 -11.38
N SER A 516 -26.76 -11.19 -11.03
CA SER A 516 -26.93 -12.28 -12.00
C SER A 516 -28.09 -12.02 -12.99
N ALA A 517 -29.17 -11.41 -12.51
CA ALA A 517 -30.31 -11.01 -13.37
C ALA A 517 -29.91 -9.89 -14.34
N LYS A 518 -29.15 -8.87 -13.87
CA LYS A 518 -28.60 -7.80 -14.73
C LYS A 518 -27.66 -8.38 -15.79
N LEU A 519 -26.75 -9.27 -15.44
CA LEU A 519 -25.86 -9.95 -16.38
C LEU A 519 -26.61 -10.73 -17.45
N SER A 520 -27.65 -11.48 -17.06
CA SER A 520 -28.48 -12.25 -18.00
C SER A 520 -29.17 -11.33 -19.01
N LEU A 521 -29.68 -10.18 -18.56
CA LEU A 521 -30.30 -9.18 -19.41
C LEU A 521 -29.29 -8.52 -20.35
N LEU A 522 -28.13 -8.12 -19.83
CA LEU A 522 -27.02 -7.55 -20.61
C LEU A 522 -26.60 -8.49 -21.75
N ARG A 523 -26.33 -9.76 -21.43
CA ARG A 523 -25.91 -10.76 -22.43
C ARG A 523 -26.98 -11.05 -23.49
N ALA A 524 -28.26 -10.87 -23.15
CA ALA A 524 -29.37 -11.00 -24.10
C ALA A 524 -29.52 -9.79 -25.02
N GLN A 525 -29.16 -8.60 -24.58
CA GLN A 525 -29.36 -7.33 -25.31
C GLN A 525 -28.17 -6.87 -26.13
N ARG A 526 -26.93 -7.19 -25.68
CA ARG A 526 -25.70 -6.79 -26.38
C ARG A 526 -25.45 -7.60 -27.67
N SER A 527 -24.56 -7.11 -28.51
CA SER A 527 -24.07 -7.86 -29.67
C SER A 527 -23.01 -8.90 -29.27
N ASN A 528 -23.40 -10.15 -29.11
CA ASN A 528 -22.46 -11.23 -28.78
C ASN A 528 -21.45 -11.52 -29.91
N ASP A 529 -21.76 -11.18 -31.17
CA ASP A 529 -20.81 -11.29 -32.29
C ASP A 529 -19.69 -10.26 -32.14
N GLU A 530 -20.04 -9.03 -31.75
CA GLU A 530 -19.07 -7.98 -31.49
C GLU A 530 -18.17 -8.30 -30.28
N VAL A 531 -18.76 -8.84 -29.20
CA VAL A 531 -17.99 -9.33 -28.03
C VAL A 531 -16.98 -10.39 -28.47
N ARG A 532 -17.41 -11.41 -29.22
CA ARG A 532 -16.49 -12.44 -29.74
C ARG A 532 -15.36 -11.84 -30.59
N ARG A 533 -15.70 -10.94 -31.52
CA ARG A 533 -14.74 -10.27 -32.39
C ARG A 533 -13.66 -9.53 -31.61
N THR A 534 -14.07 -8.77 -30.58
CA THR A 534 -13.14 -7.97 -29.75
C THR A 534 -12.30 -8.85 -28.84
N LEU A 535 -12.85 -9.90 -28.23
CA LEU A 535 -12.10 -10.86 -27.42
C LEU A 535 -11.09 -11.65 -28.25
N ASP A 536 -11.43 -12.05 -29.48
CA ASP A 536 -10.47 -12.71 -30.37
C ASP A 536 -9.34 -11.77 -30.81
N ALA A 537 -9.62 -10.47 -30.99
CA ALA A 537 -8.59 -9.49 -31.23
C ALA A 537 -7.66 -9.30 -30.02
N LEU A 538 -8.22 -9.29 -28.80
CA LEU A 538 -7.46 -9.24 -27.55
C LEU A 538 -6.54 -10.45 -27.41
N LYS A 539 -7.03 -11.67 -27.64
CA LYS A 539 -6.22 -12.91 -27.59
C LYS A 539 -5.04 -12.85 -28.56
N ARG A 540 -5.27 -12.37 -29.79
CA ARG A 540 -4.19 -12.21 -30.79
C ARG A 540 -3.12 -11.20 -30.34
N ALA A 541 -3.50 -10.08 -29.74
CA ALA A 541 -2.57 -9.11 -29.20
C ALA A 541 -1.82 -9.67 -27.98
N ALA A 542 -2.53 -10.34 -27.08
CA ALA A 542 -1.96 -10.98 -25.90
C ALA A 542 -0.92 -12.06 -26.23
N ALA A 543 -1.08 -12.77 -27.34
CA ALA A 543 -0.14 -13.80 -27.79
C ALA A 543 1.16 -13.23 -28.43
N GLN A 544 1.24 -11.91 -28.68
CA GLN A 544 2.40 -11.27 -29.30
C GLN A 544 3.30 -10.61 -28.25
N GLU A 545 4.61 -10.54 -28.51
CA GLU A 545 5.57 -9.83 -27.66
C GLU A 545 5.47 -8.31 -27.90
N PRO A 546 5.12 -7.51 -26.89
CA PRO A 546 5.01 -6.07 -27.07
C PRO A 546 6.38 -5.40 -27.12
N ARG A 547 6.54 -4.44 -28.04
CA ARG A 547 7.74 -3.59 -28.18
C ARG A 547 7.34 -2.17 -28.47
N VAL A 548 7.98 -1.22 -27.81
CA VAL A 548 7.81 0.21 -28.14
C VAL A 548 8.19 0.46 -29.58
N LYS A 549 7.37 1.20 -30.31
CA LYS A 549 7.62 1.54 -31.72
C LYS A 549 8.67 2.65 -31.82
N PRO A 550 9.47 2.66 -32.92
CA PRO A 550 10.51 3.67 -33.13
C PRO A 550 9.99 5.10 -33.16
N ASP A 551 8.73 5.31 -33.58
CA ASP A 551 8.07 6.62 -33.63
C ASP A 551 7.49 7.05 -32.25
N GLY A 552 7.68 6.24 -31.21
CA GLY A 552 7.19 6.49 -29.87
C GLY A 552 5.69 6.23 -29.68
N SER A 553 4.98 5.69 -30.68
CA SER A 553 3.61 5.21 -30.51
C SER A 553 3.58 3.90 -29.73
N ILE A 554 2.43 3.58 -29.14
CA ILE A 554 2.26 2.33 -28.35
C ILE A 554 2.40 1.09 -29.24
N SER A 555 2.83 -0.01 -28.64
CA SER A 555 2.93 -1.31 -29.30
C SER A 555 1.59 -1.77 -29.85
N ASP A 556 1.58 -2.38 -31.06
CA ASP A 556 0.38 -3.04 -31.59
C ASP A 556 -0.04 -4.25 -30.75
N ALA A 557 0.88 -4.82 -29.98
CA ALA A 557 0.63 -5.90 -29.04
C ALA A 557 0.25 -5.41 -27.62
N ASN A 558 0.17 -4.10 -27.38
CA ASN A 558 -0.33 -3.57 -26.12
C ASN A 558 -1.80 -3.94 -25.95
N THR A 559 -2.16 -4.58 -24.83
CA THR A 559 -3.50 -5.13 -24.63
C THR A 559 -4.57 -4.06 -24.34
N MET A 560 -4.19 -2.87 -23.83
CA MET A 560 -5.13 -1.83 -23.40
C MET A 560 -6.13 -1.38 -24.49
N PRO A 561 -5.71 -1.09 -25.74
CA PRO A 561 -6.67 -0.71 -26.80
C PRO A 561 -7.72 -1.81 -27.07
N TYR A 562 -7.31 -3.07 -27.03
CA TYR A 562 -8.20 -4.21 -27.28
C TYR A 562 -9.15 -4.48 -26.11
N ILE A 563 -8.69 -4.28 -24.87
CA ILE A 563 -9.53 -4.33 -23.67
C ILE A 563 -10.58 -3.21 -23.74
N ILE A 564 -10.21 -1.99 -24.12
CA ILE A 564 -11.14 -0.86 -24.26
C ILE A 564 -12.24 -1.19 -25.30
N GLU A 565 -11.88 -1.80 -26.45
CA GLU A 565 -12.87 -2.20 -27.45
C GLU A 565 -13.79 -3.33 -26.95
N ALA A 566 -13.26 -4.30 -26.21
CA ALA A 566 -14.08 -5.33 -25.59
C ALA A 566 -15.06 -4.74 -24.54
N VAL A 567 -14.59 -3.80 -23.74
CA VAL A 567 -15.43 -3.06 -22.78
C VAL A 567 -16.53 -2.25 -23.49
N ARG A 568 -16.22 -1.56 -24.60
CA ARG A 568 -17.22 -0.84 -25.40
C ARG A 568 -18.28 -1.77 -26.00
N ALA A 569 -17.91 -3.03 -26.29
CA ALA A 569 -18.84 -4.07 -26.72
C ALA A 569 -19.64 -4.69 -25.54
N TYR A 570 -19.45 -4.21 -24.30
CA TYR A 570 -20.03 -4.75 -23.08
C TYR A 570 -19.63 -6.21 -22.79
N ALA A 571 -18.40 -6.60 -23.15
CA ALA A 571 -17.80 -7.81 -22.59
C ALA A 571 -17.67 -7.68 -21.06
N THR A 572 -17.92 -8.77 -20.33
CA THR A 572 -17.84 -8.77 -18.87
C THR A 572 -16.41 -8.90 -18.37
N VAL A 573 -16.19 -8.62 -17.08
CA VAL A 573 -14.90 -8.85 -16.41
C VAL A 573 -14.47 -10.30 -16.58
N GLY A 574 -15.38 -11.25 -16.30
CA GLY A 574 -15.12 -12.68 -16.44
C GLY A 574 -14.76 -13.11 -17.85
N GLU A 575 -15.48 -12.61 -18.87
CA GLU A 575 -15.21 -12.94 -20.29
C GLU A 575 -13.85 -12.43 -20.75
N ILE A 576 -13.46 -11.21 -20.35
CA ILE A 576 -12.14 -10.63 -20.70
C ILE A 576 -11.04 -11.38 -19.95
N CYS A 577 -11.22 -11.68 -18.67
CA CYS A 577 -10.26 -12.46 -17.89
C CYS A 577 -10.08 -13.87 -18.46
N GLU A 578 -11.16 -14.54 -18.87
CA GLU A 578 -11.07 -15.87 -19.47
C GLU A 578 -10.34 -15.84 -20.82
N ALA A 579 -10.62 -14.84 -21.67
CA ALA A 579 -9.89 -14.66 -22.92
C ALA A 579 -8.39 -14.49 -22.73
N LEU A 580 -7.97 -13.78 -21.67
CA LEU A 580 -6.56 -13.66 -21.30
C LEU A 580 -6.01 -14.95 -20.66
N ARG A 581 -6.83 -15.68 -19.86
CA ARG A 581 -6.44 -16.94 -19.24
C ARG A 581 -6.19 -18.05 -20.27
N GLU A 582 -6.95 -18.06 -21.37
CA GLU A 582 -6.67 -18.97 -22.50
C GLU A 582 -5.28 -18.77 -23.11
N VAL A 583 -4.73 -17.55 -23.08
CA VAL A 583 -3.40 -17.22 -23.63
C VAL A 583 -2.29 -17.39 -22.60
N TYR A 584 -2.52 -16.95 -21.38
CA TYR A 584 -1.48 -16.84 -20.34
C TYR A 584 -1.45 -18.01 -19.36
N GLY A 585 -2.53 -18.79 -19.29
CA GLY A 585 -2.74 -19.80 -18.26
C GLY A 585 -3.19 -19.20 -16.93
N ALA A 586 -3.55 -20.08 -16.00
CA ALA A 586 -3.82 -19.73 -14.62
C ALA A 586 -2.57 -19.98 -13.76
N TYR A 587 -2.43 -19.23 -12.67
CA TYR A 587 -1.37 -19.47 -11.69
C TYR A 587 -1.86 -20.37 -10.57
N GLU A 588 -1.08 -21.38 -10.25
CA GLU A 588 -1.26 -22.22 -9.07
C GLU A 588 -0.02 -22.07 -8.18
N GLU A 589 -0.25 -21.67 -6.93
CA GLU A 589 0.82 -21.50 -5.97
C GLU A 589 1.45 -22.85 -5.60
N THR A 590 2.76 -22.96 -5.76
CA THR A 590 3.50 -24.11 -5.24
C THR A 590 3.63 -23.97 -3.74
N SER A 591 3.22 -25.02 -3.00
CA SER A 591 3.35 -25.05 -1.53
C SER A 591 4.81 -24.81 -1.14
N VAL A 592 5.03 -23.74 -0.40
CA VAL A 592 6.32 -23.46 0.24
C VAL A 592 6.32 -24.21 1.57
N ALA A 593 6.85 -25.45 1.54
CA ALA A 593 6.99 -26.29 2.74
C ALA A 593 8.20 -25.85 3.60
#